data_c0a1bb73c0da2328a3867fd8677aa2f8
#
_entry.id   c0a1bb73c0da2328a3867fd8677aa2f8
#
_cell.length_a   1.000
_cell.length_b   1.000
_cell.length_c   1.000
_cell.angle_alpha   90.00
_cell.angle_beta   90.00
_cell.angle_gamma   90.00
#
_symmetry.space_group_name_H-M   'P 1'
#
loop_
_entity.id
_entity.type
_entity.pdbx_description
1 polymer ?
#
loop_
_entity_poly.entity_id
_entity_poly.type
_entity_poly.pdbx_seq_one_letter_code
_entity_poly.pdbx_strand_id
1 'polypeptide(L)'
;MNNFPFDKIPEGQVLVSDMSSNFCTRAIDWSKLGVVYAGATKNVGPAGVTFVIVRNDLIAGHRSDTPLLCDWETYSKAANTFHNTPSCWSIYICGLNLAYMLEQGGLPAMEAMAVERSTLLYNYMDSTEGYYINKIEAMYRSRINIPFRICNDEALEAKFSVEAAAAGLIGLEGHATVGACRANLYNAMPVEGVEALIAFMAEFKEANPTPEAAAQ
;
A
#
# COMPACT_ATOMS: atom_id res chain seq x y z
N MET A 1 6.36 4.86 -1.32
CA MET A 1 7.32 6.00 -1.23
C MET A 1 8.76 5.51 -1.24
N ASN A 2 9.16 4.70 -2.21
CA ASN A 2 10.50 4.12 -2.19
C ASN A 2 11.61 5.15 -2.39
N ASN A 3 11.33 6.20 -3.14
CA ASN A 3 12.28 7.26 -3.46
C ASN A 3 11.64 8.64 -3.28
N PHE A 4 10.94 8.85 -2.17
CA PHE A 4 10.41 10.17 -1.87
C PHE A 4 11.61 11.15 -1.72
N PRO A 5 11.62 12.25 -2.46
CA PRO A 5 12.75 13.18 -2.48
C PRO A 5 12.76 14.08 -1.24
N PHE A 6 13.17 13.52 -0.09
CA PHE A 6 13.23 14.26 1.17
C PHE A 6 14.16 15.47 1.10
N ASP A 7 15.16 15.43 0.23
CA ASP A 7 16.08 16.54 -0.05
C ASP A 7 15.42 17.74 -0.72
N LYS A 8 14.24 17.55 -1.34
CA LYS A 8 13.46 18.62 -1.98
C LYS A 8 12.45 19.28 -1.03
N ILE A 9 12.32 18.79 0.20
CA ILE A 9 11.44 19.41 1.18
C ILE A 9 12.14 20.67 1.71
N PRO A 10 11.51 21.86 1.64
CA PRO A 10 12.09 23.06 2.20
C PRO A 10 12.39 22.91 3.69
N GLU A 11 13.47 23.54 4.15
CA GLU A 11 13.83 23.56 5.57
C GLU A 11 12.69 24.14 6.41
N GLY A 12 12.47 23.59 7.59
CA GLY A 12 11.40 24.03 8.51
C GLY A 12 10.00 23.50 8.19
N GLN A 13 9.81 22.78 7.08
CA GLN A 13 8.52 22.17 6.77
C GLN A 13 8.27 20.89 7.58
N VAL A 14 7.04 20.73 8.06
CA VAL A 14 6.57 19.53 8.75
C VAL A 14 5.95 18.57 7.73
N LEU A 15 6.60 17.43 7.52
CA LEU A 15 6.04 16.40 6.66
C LEU A 15 5.04 15.54 7.42
N VAL A 16 3.81 15.50 6.91
CA VAL A 16 2.74 14.62 7.37
C VAL A 16 2.52 13.51 6.34
N SER A 17 2.55 12.26 6.76
CA SER A 17 2.46 11.12 5.83
C SER A 17 1.36 10.14 6.23
N ASP A 18 0.45 9.86 5.27
CA ASP A 18 -0.41 8.67 5.32
C ASP A 18 0.39 7.46 4.86
N MET A 19 0.58 6.50 5.77
CA MET A 19 1.25 5.25 5.50
C MET A 19 0.32 4.03 5.59
N SER A 20 -0.99 4.21 5.52
CA SER A 20 -1.95 3.12 5.69
C SER A 20 -1.68 1.93 4.78
N SER A 21 -1.20 2.16 3.54
CA SER A 21 -0.91 1.07 2.60
C SER A 21 0.48 0.46 2.73
N ASN A 22 1.46 1.19 3.27
CA ASN A 22 2.86 0.77 3.30
C ASN A 22 3.50 0.81 4.69
N PHE A 23 2.72 0.97 5.74
CA PHE A 23 3.22 0.91 7.11
C PHE A 23 3.80 -0.49 7.39
N CYS A 24 4.95 -0.56 8.02
CA CYS A 24 5.70 -1.80 8.29
C CYS A 24 6.14 -2.60 7.03
N THR A 25 6.31 -1.95 5.88
CA THR A 25 6.85 -2.59 4.67
C THR A 25 8.35 -2.34 4.46
N ARG A 26 8.93 -1.42 5.20
CA ARG A 26 10.35 -1.06 5.14
C ARG A 26 10.78 -0.22 6.33
N ALA A 27 12.09 -0.05 6.50
CA ALA A 27 12.64 0.94 7.43
C ALA A 27 12.30 2.39 6.98
N ILE A 28 12.09 3.25 7.95
CA ILE A 28 11.71 4.65 7.77
C ILE A 28 12.72 5.53 8.50
N ASP A 29 13.18 6.60 7.85
CA ASP A 29 13.93 7.66 8.51
C ASP A 29 12.98 8.61 9.24
N TRP A 30 12.76 8.34 10.51
CA TRP A 30 11.85 9.12 11.37
C TRP A 30 12.27 10.57 11.54
N SER A 31 13.55 10.90 11.34
CA SER A 31 14.05 12.27 11.46
C SER A 31 13.47 13.22 10.42
N LYS A 32 12.95 12.68 9.32
CA LYS A 32 12.34 13.42 8.21
C LYS A 32 10.85 13.67 8.35
N LEU A 33 10.22 13.08 9.37
CA LEU A 33 8.78 13.06 9.52
C LEU A 33 8.33 13.83 10.76
N GLY A 34 7.29 14.63 10.63
CA GLY A 34 6.64 15.26 11.77
C GLY A 34 5.48 14.44 12.30
N VAL A 35 4.65 13.95 11.37
CA VAL A 35 3.48 13.13 11.70
C VAL A 35 3.37 11.98 10.71
N VAL A 36 3.11 10.78 11.22
CA VAL A 36 2.72 9.61 10.43
C VAL A 36 1.41 9.07 10.97
N TYR A 37 0.50 8.75 10.09
CA TYR A 37 -0.69 7.98 10.46
C TYR A 37 -0.88 6.80 9.52
N ALA A 38 -1.45 5.72 10.06
CA ALA A 38 -1.68 4.49 9.32
C ALA A 38 -2.91 3.76 9.86
N GLY A 39 -3.96 3.66 9.06
CA GLY A 39 -5.07 2.77 9.34
C GLY A 39 -4.61 1.31 9.24
N ALA A 40 -4.90 0.50 10.25
CA ALA A 40 -4.40 -0.89 10.32
C ALA A 40 -4.97 -1.81 9.23
N THR A 41 -6.16 -1.50 8.71
CA THR A 41 -6.99 -2.34 7.83
C THR A 41 -6.32 -2.90 6.58
N LYS A 42 -5.19 -2.33 6.17
CA LYS A 42 -4.52 -2.72 4.93
C LYS A 42 -3.36 -3.68 5.17
N ASN A 43 -2.41 -3.29 6.03
CA ASN A 43 -1.15 -4.02 6.13
C ASN A 43 -0.83 -4.55 7.53
N VAL A 44 -1.39 -3.99 8.59
CA VAL A 44 -0.95 -4.29 9.96
C VAL A 44 -2.04 -4.79 10.89
N GLY A 45 -3.28 -4.95 10.41
CA GLY A 45 -4.37 -5.48 11.23
C GLY A 45 -5.77 -5.19 10.67
N PRO A 46 -6.81 -5.37 11.49
CA PRO A 46 -8.21 -5.16 11.11
C PRO A 46 -8.64 -3.69 11.24
N ALA A 47 -9.87 -3.40 10.84
CA ALA A 47 -10.54 -2.12 11.10
C ALA A 47 -10.63 -1.80 12.59
N GLY A 48 -10.66 -0.52 12.93
CA GLY A 48 -10.83 -0.02 14.30
C GLY A 48 -9.55 0.41 15.00
N VAL A 49 -8.39 0.32 14.34
CA VAL A 49 -7.11 0.85 14.84
C VAL A 49 -6.50 1.78 13.81
N THR A 50 -6.00 2.91 14.28
CA THR A 50 -5.12 3.80 13.53
C THR A 50 -3.87 4.08 14.36
N PHE A 51 -2.72 3.79 13.81
CA PHE A 51 -1.45 4.20 14.37
C PHE A 51 -1.22 5.66 14.04
N VAL A 52 -0.92 6.48 15.05
CA VAL A 52 -0.56 7.89 14.88
C VAL A 52 0.75 8.12 15.62
N ILE A 53 1.75 8.55 14.90
CA ILE A 53 3.09 8.82 15.43
C ILE A 53 3.37 10.29 15.18
N VAL A 54 3.56 11.05 16.26
CA VAL A 54 3.74 12.50 16.23
C VAL A 54 5.06 12.86 16.87
N ARG A 55 5.82 13.73 16.25
CA ARG A 55 7.04 14.29 16.83
C ARG A 55 6.68 15.14 18.04
N ASN A 56 7.41 15.01 19.15
CA ASN A 56 7.04 15.57 20.44
C ASN A 56 6.84 17.09 20.42
N ASP A 57 7.60 17.83 19.61
CA ASP A 57 7.49 19.29 19.49
C ASP A 57 6.19 19.75 18.79
N LEU A 58 5.45 18.82 18.18
CA LEU A 58 4.19 19.09 17.48
C LEU A 58 2.94 18.74 18.33
N ILE A 59 3.13 18.19 19.53
CA ILE A 59 2.01 17.76 20.38
C ILE A 59 1.32 18.96 21.04
N ALA A 60 2.11 19.94 21.50
CA ALA A 60 1.61 21.14 22.17
C ALA A 60 1.29 22.26 21.16
N GLY A 61 0.55 23.28 21.63
CA GLY A 61 0.28 24.48 20.84
C GLY A 61 -0.93 24.38 19.91
N HIS A 62 -1.89 23.56 20.26
CA HIS A 62 -3.19 23.50 19.56
C HIS A 62 -3.95 24.82 19.66
N ARG A 63 -4.85 25.08 18.73
CA ARG A 63 -5.75 26.24 18.77
C ARG A 63 -6.73 26.10 19.92
N SER A 64 -7.17 27.21 20.50
CA SER A 64 -8.12 27.23 21.63
C SER A 64 -9.49 26.65 21.27
N ASP A 65 -9.83 26.58 19.99
CA ASP A 65 -11.09 26.02 19.47
C ASP A 65 -10.94 24.57 18.94
N THR A 66 -9.78 23.93 19.16
CA THR A 66 -9.56 22.53 18.76
C THR A 66 -10.49 21.60 19.56
N PRO A 67 -11.32 20.77 18.89
CA PRO A 67 -12.11 19.77 19.59
C PRO A 67 -11.23 18.79 20.36
N LEU A 68 -11.65 18.38 21.54
CA LEU A 68 -10.88 17.51 22.46
C LEU A 68 -10.32 16.26 21.78
N LEU A 69 -11.12 15.59 20.93
CA LEU A 69 -10.68 14.37 20.23
C LEU A 69 -9.75 14.63 19.04
N CYS A 70 -9.55 15.89 18.65
CA CYS A 70 -8.59 16.30 17.62
C CYS A 70 -7.31 16.89 18.23
N ASP A 71 -7.20 16.91 19.54
CA ASP A 71 -6.06 17.43 20.27
C ASP A 71 -5.11 16.30 20.70
N TRP A 72 -3.94 16.24 20.13
CA TRP A 72 -2.94 15.22 20.46
C TRP A 72 -2.41 15.31 21.90
N GLU A 73 -2.44 16.51 22.49
CA GLU A 73 -2.05 16.68 23.90
C GLU A 73 -2.97 15.89 24.85
N THR A 74 -4.25 15.84 24.52
CA THR A 74 -5.24 15.02 25.24
C THR A 74 -4.85 13.54 25.27
N TYR A 75 -4.42 13.00 24.12
CA TYR A 75 -3.97 11.60 24.04
C TYR A 75 -2.62 11.37 24.71
N SER A 76 -1.69 12.30 24.54
CA SER A 76 -0.34 12.18 25.12
C SER A 76 -0.32 12.18 26.64
N LYS A 77 -1.29 12.85 27.27
CA LYS A 77 -1.47 12.90 28.72
C LYS A 77 -2.30 11.74 29.27
N ALA A 78 -3.03 11.01 28.43
CA ALA A 78 -3.82 9.88 28.84
C ALA A 78 -2.95 8.64 29.16
N ALA A 79 -3.36 7.84 30.11
CA ALA A 79 -2.70 6.58 30.42
C ALA A 79 -2.69 5.67 29.17
N ASN A 80 -1.50 5.20 28.78
CA ASN A 80 -1.31 4.36 27.60
C ASN A 80 -1.80 4.99 26.28
N THR A 81 -1.88 6.32 26.21
CA THR A 81 -2.38 7.08 25.05
C THR A 81 -3.85 6.81 24.67
N PHE A 82 -4.63 6.22 25.56
CA PHE A 82 -6.06 6.00 25.38
C PHE A 82 -6.87 7.01 26.20
N HIS A 83 -7.43 8.02 25.54
CA HIS A 83 -8.35 8.95 26.19
C HIS A 83 -9.69 8.30 26.52
N ASN A 84 -10.15 7.37 25.73
CA ASN A 84 -11.38 6.59 25.91
C ASN A 84 -11.13 5.11 25.63
N THR A 85 -12.07 4.24 25.95
CA THR A 85 -11.96 2.79 25.76
C THR A 85 -11.65 2.43 24.30
N PRO A 86 -10.53 1.73 24.04
CA PRO A 86 -10.14 1.37 22.69
C PRO A 86 -10.82 0.08 22.20
N SER A 87 -10.67 -0.21 20.88
CA SER A 87 -11.07 -1.48 20.30
C SER A 87 -10.06 -2.58 20.66
N CYS A 88 -10.25 -3.21 21.84
CA CYS A 88 -9.30 -4.19 22.39
C CYS A 88 -9.01 -5.35 21.43
N TRP A 89 -10.05 -5.90 20.79
CA TRP A 89 -9.89 -6.98 19.81
C TRP A 89 -9.00 -6.57 18.63
N SER A 90 -9.27 -5.42 18.03
CA SER A 90 -8.49 -4.96 16.89
C SER A 90 -7.02 -4.68 17.25
N ILE A 91 -6.78 -4.13 18.46
CA ILE A 91 -5.42 -3.92 18.98
C ILE A 91 -4.71 -5.26 19.18
N TYR A 92 -5.40 -6.25 19.75
CA TYR A 92 -4.85 -7.59 19.95
C TYR A 92 -4.43 -8.23 18.63
N ILE A 93 -5.27 -8.17 17.60
CA ILE A 93 -4.94 -8.70 16.27
C ILE A 93 -3.79 -7.93 15.63
N CYS A 94 -3.74 -6.59 15.76
CA CYS A 94 -2.57 -5.82 15.32
C CYS A 94 -1.29 -6.31 16.02
N GLY A 95 -1.36 -6.56 17.34
CA GLY A 95 -0.23 -7.08 18.12
C GLY A 95 0.26 -8.43 17.59
N LEU A 96 -0.64 -9.37 17.29
CA LEU A 96 -0.30 -10.67 16.70
C LEU A 96 0.35 -10.54 15.33
N ASN A 97 -0.17 -9.63 14.48
CA ASN A 97 0.41 -9.40 13.16
C ASN A 97 1.81 -8.77 13.24
N LEU A 98 2.03 -7.83 14.15
CA LEU A 98 3.35 -7.26 14.39
C LEU A 98 4.33 -8.30 14.96
N ALA A 99 3.88 -9.18 15.85
CA ALA A 99 4.69 -10.29 16.35
C ALA A 99 5.10 -11.24 15.22
N TYR A 100 4.15 -11.62 14.35
CA TYR A 100 4.44 -12.42 13.15
C TYR A 100 5.50 -11.75 12.27
N MET A 101 5.38 -10.44 12.00
CA MET A 101 6.38 -9.72 11.19
C MET A 101 7.77 -9.77 11.84
N LEU A 102 7.86 -9.66 13.17
CA LEU A 102 9.13 -9.78 13.91
C LEU A 102 9.73 -11.19 13.80
N GLU A 103 8.90 -12.23 13.93
CA GLU A 103 9.31 -13.63 13.77
C GLU A 103 9.84 -13.92 12.36
N GLN A 104 9.28 -13.27 11.33
CA GLN A 104 9.77 -13.37 9.95
C GLN A 104 11.09 -12.63 9.69
N GLY A 105 11.65 -11.93 10.67
CA GLY A 105 12.90 -11.16 10.55
C GLY A 105 12.70 -9.64 10.55
N GLY A 106 11.51 -9.17 10.88
CA GLY A 106 11.19 -7.73 11.04
C GLY A 106 11.18 -6.94 9.74
N LEU A 107 11.35 -5.63 9.85
CA LEU A 107 11.28 -4.72 8.70
C LEU A 107 12.24 -5.07 7.54
N PRO A 108 13.48 -5.53 7.78
CA PRO A 108 14.36 -5.91 6.68
C PRO A 108 13.79 -7.06 5.84
N ALA A 109 13.21 -8.08 6.48
CA ALA A 109 12.58 -9.19 5.78
C ALA A 109 11.32 -8.74 5.03
N MET A 110 10.46 -7.92 5.67
CA MET A 110 9.27 -7.36 5.02
C MET A 110 9.63 -6.53 3.78
N GLU A 111 10.72 -5.75 3.84
CA GLU A 111 11.21 -4.99 2.71
C GLU A 111 11.72 -5.88 1.57
N ALA A 112 12.50 -6.91 1.89
CA ALA A 112 13.00 -7.86 0.90
C ALA A 112 11.85 -8.56 0.15
N MET A 113 10.86 -9.06 0.88
CA MET A 113 9.66 -9.69 0.31
C MET A 113 8.83 -8.70 -0.54
N ALA A 114 8.70 -7.45 -0.12
CA ALA A 114 7.98 -6.45 -0.89
C ALA A 114 8.72 -6.09 -2.20
N VAL A 115 10.05 -6.02 -2.16
CA VAL A 115 10.91 -5.83 -3.35
C VAL A 115 10.74 -6.99 -4.33
N GLU A 116 10.87 -8.22 -3.85
CA GLU A 116 10.75 -9.44 -4.65
C GLU A 116 9.41 -9.46 -5.41
N ARG A 117 8.30 -9.42 -4.68
CA ARG A 117 6.95 -9.48 -5.25
C ARG A 117 6.67 -8.36 -6.26
N SER A 118 7.02 -7.12 -5.89
CA SER A 118 6.78 -5.99 -6.79
C SER A 118 7.66 -6.02 -8.04
N THR A 119 8.92 -6.48 -7.90
CA THR A 119 9.84 -6.60 -9.02
C THR A 119 9.38 -7.66 -10.02
N LEU A 120 8.92 -8.82 -9.54
CA LEU A 120 8.35 -9.86 -10.41
C LEU A 120 7.21 -9.31 -11.26
N LEU A 121 6.23 -8.64 -10.64
CA LEU A 121 5.07 -8.14 -11.36
C LEU A 121 5.42 -6.98 -12.31
N TYR A 122 6.25 -6.03 -11.88
CA TYR A 122 6.67 -4.93 -12.76
C TYR A 122 7.50 -5.41 -13.95
N ASN A 123 8.44 -6.34 -13.73
CA ASN A 123 9.25 -6.89 -14.82
C ASN A 123 8.38 -7.59 -15.86
N TYR A 124 7.38 -8.35 -15.40
CA TYR A 124 6.44 -8.98 -16.32
C TYR A 124 5.66 -7.92 -17.12
N MET A 125 5.04 -6.93 -16.47
CA MET A 125 4.30 -5.88 -17.15
C MET A 125 5.17 -5.10 -18.14
N ASP A 126 6.39 -4.72 -17.73
CA ASP A 126 7.32 -3.97 -18.59
C ASP A 126 7.77 -4.81 -19.82
N SER A 127 7.79 -6.15 -19.73
CA SER A 127 8.10 -7.05 -20.85
C SER A 127 6.96 -7.22 -21.85
N THR A 128 5.77 -6.72 -21.57
CA THR A 128 4.58 -6.92 -22.42
C THR A 128 4.41 -5.88 -23.52
N GLU A 129 5.41 -5.01 -23.75
CA GLU A 129 5.44 -4.01 -24.82
C GLU A 129 4.20 -3.10 -24.87
N GLY A 130 3.70 -2.73 -23.69
CA GLY A 130 2.56 -1.82 -23.57
C GLY A 130 1.18 -2.50 -23.55
N TYR A 131 1.10 -3.82 -23.49
CA TYR A 131 -0.16 -4.51 -23.24
C TYR A 131 -0.65 -4.24 -21.80
N TYR A 132 0.19 -4.49 -20.79
CA TYR A 132 -0.04 -4.07 -19.42
C TYR A 132 0.73 -2.79 -19.12
N ILE A 133 0.02 -1.69 -18.86
CA ILE A 133 0.60 -0.34 -18.79
C ILE A 133 0.56 0.16 -17.33
N ASN A 134 1.73 0.41 -16.77
CA ASN A 134 1.85 1.21 -15.55
C ASN A 134 2.47 2.57 -15.91
N LYS A 135 1.69 3.67 -15.74
CA LYS A 135 2.11 5.03 -16.11
C LYS A 135 3.01 5.72 -15.10
N ILE A 136 3.29 5.05 -13.96
CA ILE A 136 4.11 5.63 -12.89
C ILE A 136 5.58 5.45 -13.25
N GLU A 137 6.35 6.53 -13.19
CA GLU A 137 7.80 6.49 -13.37
C GLU A 137 8.43 5.46 -12.42
N ALA A 138 9.38 4.67 -12.93
CA ALA A 138 9.95 3.52 -12.21
C ALA A 138 10.47 3.88 -10.81
N MET A 139 11.06 5.07 -10.63
CA MET A 139 11.57 5.54 -9.35
C MET A 139 10.47 5.80 -8.29
N TYR A 140 9.22 6.03 -8.72
CA TYR A 140 8.08 6.31 -7.83
C TYR A 140 7.10 5.15 -7.71
N ARG A 141 7.35 4.03 -8.37
CA ARG A 141 6.49 2.84 -8.32
C ARG A 141 6.33 2.33 -6.90
N SER A 142 5.07 2.06 -6.51
CA SER A 142 4.75 1.46 -5.21
C SER A 142 5.13 -0.02 -5.20
N ARG A 143 5.65 -0.52 -4.08
CA ARG A 143 5.87 -1.96 -3.87
C ARG A 143 4.62 -2.69 -3.35
N ILE A 144 3.55 -1.98 -3.06
CA ILE A 144 2.34 -2.54 -2.43
C ILE A 144 1.14 -2.40 -3.35
N ASN A 145 0.76 -1.18 -3.73
CA ASN A 145 -0.38 -0.94 -4.59
C ASN A 145 0.13 -0.70 -6.02
N ILE A 146 -0.15 -1.62 -6.92
CA ILE A 146 0.34 -1.63 -8.29
C ILE A 146 -0.84 -1.45 -9.25
N PRO A 147 -1.18 -0.21 -9.64
CA PRO A 147 -2.20 0.04 -10.64
C PRO A 147 -1.67 -0.25 -12.04
N PHE A 148 -2.53 -0.75 -12.92
CA PHE A 148 -2.20 -0.96 -14.32
C PHE A 148 -3.43 -0.86 -15.22
N ARG A 149 -3.20 -0.52 -16.48
CA ARG A 149 -4.18 -0.53 -17.56
C ARG A 149 -3.90 -1.72 -18.48
N ILE A 150 -4.91 -2.16 -19.23
CA ILE A 150 -4.77 -3.19 -20.26
C ILE A 150 -5.11 -2.53 -21.60
N CYS A 151 -4.11 -2.27 -22.43
CA CYS A 151 -4.22 -1.58 -23.73
C CYS A 151 -4.96 -0.23 -23.69
N ASN A 152 -5.19 0.37 -22.49
CA ASN A 152 -6.10 1.49 -22.23
C ASN A 152 -7.55 1.21 -22.70
N ASP A 153 -7.99 -0.04 -22.69
CA ASP A 153 -9.32 -0.49 -23.07
C ASP A 153 -10.13 -0.90 -21.83
N GLU A 154 -11.16 -0.13 -21.50
CA GLU A 154 -12.01 -0.36 -20.32
C GLU A 154 -12.83 -1.64 -20.43
N ALA A 155 -13.24 -2.05 -21.65
CA ALA A 155 -13.98 -3.29 -21.84
C ALA A 155 -13.07 -4.51 -21.58
N LEU A 156 -11.81 -4.43 -22.02
CA LEU A 156 -10.80 -5.47 -21.79
C LEU A 156 -10.42 -5.56 -20.29
N GLU A 157 -10.35 -4.44 -19.59
CA GLU A 157 -10.11 -4.37 -18.15
C GLU A 157 -11.27 -4.99 -17.34
N ALA A 158 -12.51 -4.69 -17.75
CA ALA A 158 -13.69 -5.31 -17.14
C ALA A 158 -13.72 -6.83 -17.36
N LYS A 159 -13.40 -7.28 -18.58
CA LYS A 159 -13.28 -8.71 -18.92
C LYS A 159 -12.19 -9.38 -18.06
N PHE A 160 -11.01 -8.76 -17.96
CA PHE A 160 -9.91 -9.27 -17.15
C PHE A 160 -10.35 -9.48 -15.70
N SER A 161 -11.02 -8.51 -15.09
CA SER A 161 -11.46 -8.59 -13.70
C SER A 161 -12.44 -9.75 -13.48
N VAL A 162 -13.36 -9.99 -14.41
CA VAL A 162 -14.33 -11.09 -14.34
C VAL A 162 -13.63 -12.44 -14.49
N GLU A 163 -12.76 -12.60 -15.48
CA GLU A 163 -12.06 -13.86 -15.74
C GLU A 163 -11.03 -14.17 -14.64
N ALA A 164 -10.32 -13.16 -14.12
CA ALA A 164 -9.43 -13.30 -12.99
C ALA A 164 -10.16 -13.80 -11.74
N ALA A 165 -11.33 -13.21 -11.43
CA ALA A 165 -12.15 -13.65 -10.31
C ALA A 165 -12.63 -15.11 -10.48
N ALA A 166 -13.00 -15.52 -11.69
CA ALA A 166 -13.37 -16.91 -12.01
C ALA A 166 -12.17 -17.88 -11.84
N ALA A 167 -10.95 -17.40 -12.07
CA ALA A 167 -9.70 -18.14 -11.82
C ALA A 167 -9.24 -18.11 -10.35
N GLY A 168 -10.01 -17.48 -9.44
CA GLY A 168 -9.67 -17.37 -8.02
C GLY A 168 -8.78 -16.16 -7.66
N LEU A 169 -8.49 -15.28 -8.60
CA LEU A 169 -7.72 -14.05 -8.41
C LEU A 169 -8.68 -12.88 -8.16
N ILE A 170 -9.07 -12.67 -6.92
CA ILE A 170 -10.08 -11.68 -6.52
C ILE A 170 -9.46 -10.34 -6.11
N GLY A 171 -10.25 -9.25 -6.24
CA GLY A 171 -9.85 -7.92 -5.76
C GLY A 171 -8.86 -7.21 -6.67
N LEU A 172 -8.87 -7.52 -7.97
CA LEU A 172 -8.01 -6.89 -8.98
C LEU A 172 -8.66 -5.67 -9.64
N GLU A 173 -9.89 -5.36 -9.31
CA GLU A 173 -10.57 -4.16 -9.78
C GLU A 173 -9.82 -2.91 -9.30
N GLY A 174 -9.76 -1.91 -10.15
CA GLY A 174 -9.14 -0.62 -9.84
C GLY A 174 -9.87 0.14 -8.76
N HIS A 175 -9.32 1.28 -8.37
CA HIS A 175 -10.00 2.15 -7.41
C HIS A 175 -11.28 2.73 -8.05
N ALA A 176 -12.38 2.78 -7.30
CA ALA A 176 -13.68 3.23 -7.79
C ALA A 176 -13.65 4.61 -8.49
N THR A 177 -12.71 5.49 -8.10
CA THR A 177 -12.56 6.83 -8.68
C THR A 177 -11.62 6.85 -9.90
N VAL A 178 -10.69 5.89 -10.02
CA VAL A 178 -9.61 5.90 -11.03
C VAL A 178 -9.86 4.87 -12.12
N GLY A 179 -10.63 3.83 -11.82
CA GLY A 179 -10.83 2.68 -12.72
C GLY A 179 -9.55 1.85 -12.88
N ALA A 180 -9.36 1.26 -14.04
CA ALA A 180 -8.23 0.37 -14.34
C ALA A 180 -8.23 -0.93 -13.54
N CYS A 181 -7.09 -1.60 -13.47
CA CYS A 181 -6.84 -2.76 -12.61
C CYS A 181 -5.82 -2.40 -11.54
N ARG A 182 -5.80 -3.15 -10.43
CA ARG A 182 -4.85 -2.92 -9.35
C ARG A 182 -4.53 -4.20 -8.59
N ALA A 183 -3.27 -4.56 -8.51
CA ALA A 183 -2.78 -5.58 -7.59
C ALA A 183 -2.38 -4.93 -6.24
N ASN A 184 -2.71 -5.59 -5.12
CA ASN A 184 -2.34 -5.14 -3.78
C ASN A 184 -1.47 -6.21 -3.12
N LEU A 185 -0.17 -5.93 -2.97
CA LEU A 185 0.85 -6.86 -2.49
C LEU A 185 1.22 -6.58 -1.02
N TYR A 186 0.24 -6.64 -0.12
CA TYR A 186 0.48 -6.46 1.31
C TYR A 186 1.41 -7.53 1.88
N ASN A 187 1.97 -7.31 3.07
CA ASN A 187 2.95 -8.21 3.69
C ASN A 187 2.50 -9.67 3.76
N ALA A 188 1.20 -9.91 3.93
CA ALA A 188 0.64 -11.26 3.98
C ALA A 188 0.49 -11.94 2.61
N MET A 189 0.71 -11.23 1.48
CA MET A 189 0.64 -11.82 0.15
C MET A 189 1.88 -12.70 -0.09
N PRO A 190 1.74 -14.01 -0.32
CA PRO A 190 2.87 -14.87 -0.66
C PRO A 190 3.36 -14.59 -2.10
N VAL A 191 4.60 -14.95 -2.41
CA VAL A 191 5.17 -14.77 -3.76
C VAL A 191 4.41 -15.58 -4.80
N GLU A 192 3.95 -16.77 -4.43
CA GLU A 192 3.15 -17.68 -5.26
C GLU A 192 1.84 -17.03 -5.74
N GLY A 193 1.25 -16.13 -4.94
CA GLY A 193 0.08 -15.36 -5.35
C GLY A 193 0.39 -14.37 -6.47
N VAL A 194 1.60 -13.80 -6.48
CA VAL A 194 2.07 -12.93 -7.57
C VAL A 194 2.41 -13.74 -8.81
N GLU A 195 3.02 -14.91 -8.66
CA GLU A 195 3.32 -15.83 -9.76
C GLU A 195 2.04 -16.33 -10.44
N ALA A 196 1.01 -16.67 -9.64
CA ALA A 196 -0.30 -17.05 -10.16
C ALA A 196 -0.96 -15.91 -10.96
N LEU A 197 -0.85 -14.67 -10.47
CA LEU A 197 -1.33 -13.50 -11.21
C LEU A 197 -0.59 -13.34 -12.54
N ILE A 198 0.74 -13.45 -12.55
CA ILE A 198 1.56 -13.34 -13.76
C ILE A 198 1.21 -14.44 -14.77
N ALA A 199 1.02 -15.67 -14.33
CA ALA A 199 0.60 -16.79 -15.20
C ALA A 199 -0.77 -16.48 -15.86
N PHE A 200 -1.75 -16.06 -15.05
CA PHE A 200 -3.04 -15.64 -15.58
C PHE A 200 -2.94 -14.45 -16.56
N MET A 201 -2.13 -13.45 -16.23
CA MET A 201 -1.89 -12.29 -17.12
C MET A 201 -1.29 -12.74 -18.47
N ALA A 202 -0.41 -13.74 -18.48
CA ALA A 202 0.17 -14.27 -19.71
C ALA A 202 -0.91 -14.96 -20.57
N GLU A 203 -1.68 -15.86 -19.99
CA GLU A 203 -2.78 -16.56 -20.67
C GLU A 203 -3.84 -15.58 -21.19
N PHE A 204 -4.20 -14.57 -20.37
CA PHE A 204 -5.17 -13.55 -20.78
C PHE A 204 -4.68 -12.74 -21.98
N LYS A 205 -3.40 -12.35 -22.00
CA LYS A 205 -2.79 -11.64 -23.12
C LYS A 205 -2.82 -12.47 -24.42
N GLU A 206 -2.49 -13.76 -24.34
CA GLU A 206 -2.55 -14.67 -25.49
C GLU A 206 -3.96 -14.84 -26.05
N ALA A 207 -4.96 -14.95 -25.16
CA ALA A 207 -6.37 -15.10 -25.53
C ALA A 207 -7.01 -13.80 -26.05
N ASN A 208 -6.40 -12.64 -25.75
CA ASN A 208 -6.91 -11.31 -26.10
C ASN A 208 -5.80 -10.43 -26.69
N PRO A 209 -5.31 -10.76 -27.89
CA PRO A 209 -4.24 -9.96 -28.54
C PRO A 209 -4.74 -8.55 -28.86
N THR A 210 -3.81 -7.59 -28.93
CA THR A 210 -4.14 -6.23 -29.37
C THR A 210 -4.65 -6.23 -30.81
N PRO A 211 -5.55 -5.30 -31.20
CA PRO A 211 -6.06 -5.21 -32.57
C PRO A 211 -4.95 -5.08 -33.63
N GLU A 212 -3.85 -4.44 -33.30
CA GLU A 212 -2.68 -4.31 -34.19
C GLU A 212 -1.90 -5.62 -34.37
N ALA A 213 -1.87 -6.49 -33.34
CA ALA A 213 -1.22 -7.79 -33.43
C ALA A 213 -2.08 -8.85 -34.15
N ALA A 214 -3.40 -8.69 -34.13
CA ALA A 214 -4.33 -9.57 -34.86
C ALA A 214 -4.40 -9.27 -36.37
N ALA A 215 -3.81 -8.15 -36.84
CA ALA A 215 -3.80 -7.73 -38.23
C ALA A 215 -2.49 -8.11 -39.00
N GLN A 216 -1.55 -8.76 -38.36
CA GLN A 216 -0.31 -9.33 -38.93
C GLN A 216 -0.41 -10.85 -39.00
#